data_d6bf9eec1efca1d39c41493471224726
#
_entry.id   d6bf9eec1efca1d39c41493471224726
#
_cell.length_a   1.000
_cell.length_b   1.000
_cell.length_c   1.000
_cell.angle_alpha   90.00
_cell.angle_beta   90.00
_cell.angle_gamma   90.00
#
_symmetry.space_group_name_H-M   'P 1'
#
loop_
_entity.id
_entity.type
_entity.pdbx_description
1 polymer ?
#
loop_
_entity_poly.entity_id
_entity_poly.type
_entity_poly.pdbx_seq_one_letter_code
_entity_poly.pdbx_strand_id
1 'polypeptide(L)'
;MRRVTAEGRIVLRFNLEGYPAKAPTGQPWDAENRGPLPNARWPRGSRHLNAIFNPNWNAAALYMPCDRVAMEGHDAWKQTFPEWWWTPRHTITHYLTFVSRHLLPTTNE
;
A
#
# COMPACT_ATOMS: atom_id res chain seq x y z
N MET A 1 9.22 3.61 -9.29
CA MET A 1 7.92 3.65 -8.63
C MET A 1 7.01 4.68 -9.29
N ARG A 2 5.81 4.26 -9.60
CA ARG A 2 4.85 5.21 -10.17
C ARG A 2 4.26 6.07 -9.06
N ARG A 3 3.82 7.23 -9.42
CA ARG A 3 3.14 8.12 -8.47
C ARG A 3 1.71 8.32 -8.90
N VAL A 4 0.82 8.48 -7.92
CA VAL A 4 -0.57 8.76 -8.18
C VAL A 4 -0.79 10.26 -8.00
N THR A 5 -1.26 10.84 -9.06
CA THR A 5 -1.67 12.23 -9.12
C THR A 5 -3.02 12.22 -9.83
N ALA A 6 -3.44 13.34 -10.36
CA ALA A 6 -4.61 13.38 -11.22
C ALA A 6 -4.46 12.42 -12.41
N GLU A 7 -3.24 12.05 -12.76
CA GLU A 7 -2.94 11.11 -13.84
C GLU A 7 -2.94 9.65 -13.38
N GLY A 8 -3.23 9.38 -12.13
CA GLY A 8 -3.34 8.00 -11.66
C GLY A 8 -2.04 7.33 -11.27
N ARG A 9 -1.06 8.07 -10.77
CA ARG A 9 0.22 7.52 -10.32
C ARG A 9 0.45 7.86 -8.86
N ILE A 10 1.24 7.02 -8.18
CA ILE A 10 1.59 7.26 -6.79
C ILE A 10 3.07 7.01 -6.58
N VAL A 11 3.66 7.82 -5.70
CA VAL A 11 5.00 7.58 -5.17
C VAL A 11 4.84 7.04 -3.75
N LEU A 12 5.55 5.96 -3.47
CA LEU A 12 5.56 5.37 -2.13
C LEU A 12 6.98 5.38 -1.61
N ARG A 13 7.11 5.71 -0.34
CA ARG A 13 8.36 5.53 0.39
C ARG A 13 8.23 4.28 1.23
N PHE A 14 9.24 3.40 1.16
CA PHE A 14 9.18 2.13 1.88
C PHE A 14 10.12 2.11 3.06
N ASN A 15 9.64 1.55 4.16
CA ASN A 15 10.48 1.15 5.27
C ASN A 15 10.74 -0.34 5.08
N LEU A 16 12.02 -0.70 4.89
CA LEU A 16 12.43 -2.07 4.58
C LEU A 16 13.14 -2.74 5.75
N GLU A 17 12.97 -2.24 6.96
CA GLU A 17 13.63 -2.83 8.12
C GLU A 17 13.18 -4.28 8.28
N GLY A 18 14.16 -5.20 8.30
CA GLY A 18 13.89 -6.62 8.41
C GLY A 18 13.45 -7.30 7.13
N TYR A 19 13.36 -6.54 6.03
CA TYR A 19 13.00 -7.08 4.72
C TYR A 19 14.10 -8.05 4.21
N PRO A 20 13.76 -9.16 3.59
CA PRO A 20 12.42 -9.65 3.24
C PRO A 20 11.79 -10.58 4.28
N ALA A 21 12.49 -10.87 5.40
CA ALA A 21 11.91 -11.72 6.45
C ALA A 21 10.65 -11.06 7.01
N LYS A 22 10.66 -9.73 7.09
CA LYS A 22 9.49 -8.96 7.47
C LYS A 22 8.98 -8.18 6.27
N ALA A 23 7.69 -7.95 6.24
CA ALA A 23 7.06 -7.21 5.15
C ALA A 23 7.53 -5.76 5.14
N PRO A 24 7.55 -5.12 3.96
CA PRO A 24 7.78 -3.68 3.90
C PRO A 24 6.52 -2.93 4.33
N THR A 25 6.70 -1.65 4.66
CA THR A 25 5.60 -0.72 4.88
C THR A 25 5.76 0.42 3.90
N GLY A 26 4.68 0.76 3.19
CA GLY A 26 4.69 1.84 2.22
C GLY A 26 3.93 3.05 2.73
N GLN A 27 4.48 4.24 2.46
CA GLN A 27 3.86 5.49 2.83
C GLN A 27 3.74 6.37 1.59
N PRO A 28 2.54 6.89 1.28
CA PRO A 28 2.41 7.85 0.19
C PRO A 28 3.32 9.05 0.42
N TRP A 29 4.05 9.41 -0.62
CA TRP A 29 5.15 10.35 -0.50
C TRP A 29 5.04 11.45 -1.54
N ASP A 30 5.39 12.67 -1.15
CA ASP A 30 5.46 13.82 -2.04
C ASP A 30 6.92 14.02 -2.41
N ALA A 31 7.30 13.56 -3.59
CA ALA A 31 8.68 13.61 -4.03
C ALA A 31 9.16 15.04 -4.28
N GLU A 32 8.25 15.94 -4.67
CA GLU A 32 8.61 17.33 -4.92
C GLU A 32 8.97 18.06 -3.64
N ASN A 33 8.16 17.87 -2.60
CA ASN A 33 8.35 18.53 -1.33
C ASN A 33 9.16 17.70 -0.34
N ARG A 34 9.54 16.48 -0.74
CA ARG A 34 10.39 15.58 0.05
C ARG A 34 9.80 15.29 1.42
N GLY A 35 8.54 14.93 1.44
CA GLY A 35 7.84 14.62 2.67
C GLY A 35 6.61 13.76 2.44
N PRO A 36 5.91 13.42 3.51
CA PRO A 36 4.68 12.64 3.38
C PRO A 36 3.66 13.36 2.51
N LEU A 37 2.98 12.60 1.68
CA LEU A 37 1.91 13.17 0.85
C LEU A 37 0.78 13.64 1.78
N PRO A 38 0.30 14.89 1.64
CA PRO A 38 -0.81 15.35 2.46
C PRO A 38 -2.01 14.42 2.36
N ASN A 39 -2.70 14.21 3.48
CA ASN A 39 -3.81 13.27 3.54
C ASN A 39 -4.86 13.53 2.47
N ALA A 40 -5.15 14.79 2.20
CA ALA A 40 -6.17 15.16 1.22
C ALA A 40 -5.79 14.80 -0.21
N ARG A 41 -4.51 14.50 -0.45
CA ARG A 41 -4.03 14.14 -1.79
C ARG A 41 -3.86 12.65 -1.99
N TRP A 42 -4.17 11.83 -0.98
CA TRP A 42 -4.10 10.38 -1.13
C TRP A 42 -5.11 9.92 -2.18
N PRO A 43 -4.82 8.82 -2.90
CA PRO A 43 -5.76 8.32 -3.91
C PRO A 43 -7.12 8.01 -3.33
N ARG A 44 -8.15 8.31 -4.08
CA ARG A 44 -9.53 8.01 -3.71
C ARG A 44 -10.26 7.42 -4.91
N GLY A 45 -11.24 6.57 -4.65
CA GLY A 45 -12.00 5.93 -5.71
C GLY A 45 -12.92 4.88 -5.15
N SER A 46 -12.67 3.61 -5.52
CA SER A 46 -13.49 2.51 -5.07
C SER A 46 -13.41 2.34 -3.55
N ARG A 47 -14.36 1.56 -3.01
CA ARG A 47 -14.34 1.22 -1.60
C ARG A 47 -13.04 0.55 -1.19
N HIS A 48 -12.55 -0.36 -2.03
CA HIS A 48 -11.29 -1.07 -1.74
C HIS A 48 -10.11 -0.13 -1.73
N LEU A 49 -10.05 0.77 -2.72
CA LEU A 49 -8.96 1.73 -2.79
C LEU A 49 -8.96 2.64 -1.56
N ASN A 50 -10.14 3.11 -1.15
CA ASN A 50 -10.29 3.98 0.01
C ASN A 50 -9.91 3.27 1.30
N ALA A 51 -10.11 1.95 1.36
CA ALA A 51 -9.73 1.17 2.53
C ALA A 51 -8.21 1.01 2.63
N ILE A 52 -7.54 0.79 1.49
CA ILE A 52 -6.10 0.62 1.44
C ILE A 52 -5.39 1.94 1.76
N PHE A 53 -5.83 3.02 1.12
CA PHE A 53 -5.26 4.35 1.29
C PHE A 53 -6.10 5.13 2.31
N ASN A 54 -5.89 4.83 3.58
CA ASN A 54 -6.71 5.38 4.67
C ASN A 54 -5.83 6.12 5.67
N PRO A 55 -5.56 7.42 5.43
CA PRO A 55 -4.71 8.18 6.34
C PRO A 55 -5.31 8.35 7.73
N ASN A 56 -6.63 8.24 7.87
CA ASN A 56 -7.26 8.32 9.18
C ASN A 56 -6.94 7.10 10.03
N TRP A 57 -6.70 5.95 9.40
CA TRP A 57 -6.24 4.76 10.10
C TRP A 57 -4.77 4.88 10.45
N ASN A 58 -3.93 5.21 9.46
CA ASN A 58 -2.50 5.37 9.66
C ASN A 58 -1.90 6.11 8.48
N ALA A 59 -1.27 7.25 8.75
CA ALA A 59 -0.70 8.08 7.69
C ALA A 59 0.66 7.60 7.21
N ALA A 60 1.21 6.54 7.82
CA ALA A 60 2.53 6.04 7.50
C ALA A 60 2.51 4.61 6.96
N ALA A 61 1.32 4.10 6.60
CA ALA A 61 1.19 2.72 6.14
C ALA A 61 -0.02 2.59 5.22
N LEU A 62 -0.09 1.45 4.52
CA LEU A 62 -1.26 1.10 3.71
C LEU A 62 -1.99 -0.07 4.39
N TYR A 63 -3.31 -0.04 4.33
CA TYR A 63 -4.14 -1.04 5.00
C TYR A 63 -4.34 -2.24 4.07
N MET A 64 -3.40 -3.17 4.11
CA MET A 64 -3.44 -4.33 3.22
C MET A 64 -2.63 -5.50 3.79
N PRO A 65 -2.91 -6.74 3.35
CA PRO A 65 -2.36 -7.94 3.98
C PRO A 65 -0.85 -8.14 3.81
N CYS A 66 -0.20 -7.39 2.94
CA CYS A 66 1.24 -7.48 2.78
C CYS A 66 1.98 -6.24 3.26
N ASP A 67 1.32 -5.38 4.03
CA ASP A 67 1.97 -4.23 4.67
C ASP A 67 2.28 -4.58 6.12
N ARG A 68 3.52 -4.37 6.54
CA ARG A 68 3.99 -4.79 7.86
C ARG A 68 3.15 -4.21 8.99
N VAL A 69 2.81 -2.93 8.91
CA VAL A 69 2.06 -2.27 9.96
C VAL A 69 0.62 -2.80 9.99
N ALA A 70 0.02 -2.96 8.82
CA ALA A 70 -1.35 -3.43 8.74
C ALA A 70 -1.48 -4.89 9.17
N MET A 71 -0.44 -5.70 8.98
CA MET A 71 -0.48 -7.11 9.37
C MET A 71 -0.60 -7.28 10.88
N GLU A 72 -0.13 -6.32 11.66
CA GLU A 72 -0.22 -6.41 13.11
C GLU A 72 -1.68 -6.39 13.54
N GLY A 73 -2.07 -7.40 14.31
CA GLY A 73 -3.45 -7.49 14.78
C GLY A 73 -4.44 -8.04 13.77
N HIS A 74 -3.98 -8.43 12.59
CA HIS A 74 -4.84 -8.94 11.53
C HIS A 74 -4.46 -10.36 11.12
N ASP A 75 -4.14 -11.21 12.08
CA ASP A 75 -3.72 -12.58 11.80
C ASP A 75 -4.76 -13.37 11.00
N ALA A 76 -6.03 -13.02 11.13
CA ALA A 76 -7.09 -13.70 10.38
C ALA A 76 -6.91 -13.53 8.86
N TRP A 77 -6.17 -12.52 8.43
CA TRP A 77 -5.90 -12.30 7.01
C TRP A 77 -5.08 -13.43 6.39
N LYS A 78 -4.39 -14.22 7.21
CA LYS A 78 -3.68 -15.39 6.69
C LYS A 78 -4.65 -16.36 6.02
N GLN A 79 -5.85 -16.50 6.56
CA GLN A 79 -6.87 -17.36 6.00
C GLN A 79 -7.68 -16.67 4.92
N THR A 80 -7.96 -15.38 5.09
CA THR A 80 -8.79 -14.62 4.16
C THR A 80 -8.04 -14.29 2.88
N PHE A 81 -6.75 -13.94 3.00
CA PHE A 81 -5.94 -13.50 1.88
C PHE A 81 -4.61 -14.26 1.85
N PRO A 82 -4.64 -15.60 1.75
CA PRO A 82 -3.40 -16.38 1.85
C PRO A 82 -2.38 -16.05 0.76
N GLU A 83 -2.84 -15.69 -0.42
CA GLU A 83 -1.93 -15.37 -1.51
C GLU A 83 -1.30 -13.98 -1.36
N TRP A 84 -1.87 -13.11 -0.54
CA TRP A 84 -1.34 -11.76 -0.35
C TRP A 84 -0.62 -11.57 0.98
N TRP A 85 -0.87 -12.43 1.96
CA TRP A 85 -0.17 -12.37 3.24
C TRP A 85 1.32 -12.49 3.01
N TRP A 86 2.09 -11.57 3.58
CA TRP A 86 3.54 -11.55 3.35
C TRP A 86 4.22 -12.78 3.93
N THR A 87 5.15 -13.34 3.14
CA THR A 87 6.08 -14.36 3.61
C THR A 87 7.48 -13.97 3.14
N PRO A 88 8.55 -14.53 3.75
CA PRO A 88 9.92 -14.19 3.32
C PRO A 88 10.26 -14.54 1.88
N ARG A 89 9.40 -15.30 1.20
CA ARG A 89 9.60 -15.62 -0.22
C ARG A 89 9.22 -14.48 -1.14
N HIS A 90 8.44 -13.53 -0.64
CA HIS A 90 7.99 -12.42 -1.46
C HIS A 90 9.07 -11.35 -1.59
N THR A 91 8.92 -10.53 -2.61
CA THR A 91 9.76 -9.38 -2.83
C THR A 91 8.89 -8.13 -2.87
N ILE A 92 9.53 -6.97 -2.98
CA ILE A 92 8.79 -5.70 -3.07
C ILE A 92 7.78 -5.72 -4.23
N THR A 93 8.06 -6.51 -5.27
CA THR A 93 7.14 -6.65 -6.39
C THR A 93 5.77 -7.14 -5.94
N HIS A 94 5.73 -8.06 -4.97
CA HIS A 94 4.47 -8.56 -4.43
C HIS A 94 3.63 -7.42 -3.84
N TYR A 95 4.26 -6.55 -3.05
CA TYR A 95 3.61 -5.38 -2.46
C TYR A 95 3.09 -4.46 -3.56
N LEU A 96 3.95 -4.14 -4.51
CA LEU A 96 3.60 -3.23 -5.60
C LEU A 96 2.50 -3.78 -6.49
N THR A 97 2.48 -5.10 -6.68
CA THR A 97 1.43 -5.74 -7.48
C THR A 97 0.05 -5.55 -6.84
N PHE A 98 -0.02 -5.73 -5.52
CA PHE A 98 -1.28 -5.53 -4.80
C PHE A 98 -1.77 -4.09 -4.97
N VAL A 99 -0.87 -3.14 -4.75
CA VAL A 99 -1.22 -1.72 -4.87
C VAL A 99 -1.67 -1.40 -6.30
N SER A 100 -0.93 -1.88 -7.29
CA SER A 100 -1.24 -1.60 -8.69
C SER A 100 -2.61 -2.11 -9.09
N ARG A 101 -2.97 -3.30 -8.62
CA ARG A 101 -4.28 -3.88 -8.94
C ARG A 101 -5.43 -3.00 -8.48
N HIS A 102 -5.25 -2.32 -7.35
CA HIS A 102 -6.32 -1.51 -6.79
C HIS A 102 -6.29 -0.07 -7.27
N LEU A 103 -5.16 0.36 -7.84
CA LEU A 103 -5.06 1.69 -8.43
C LEU A 103 -5.54 1.74 -9.86
N LEU A 104 -5.50 0.61 -10.59
CA LEU A 104 -5.94 0.60 -11.98
C LEU A 104 -7.45 0.87 -12.05
N PRO A 105 -7.89 1.69 -13.03
CA PRO A 105 -9.32 1.87 -13.23
C PRO A 105 -9.93 0.53 -13.64
N THR A 106 -11.04 0.24 -13.07
CA THR A 106 -11.75 -0.95 -13.45
C THR A 106 -12.41 -0.68 -14.77
N THR A 107 -12.39 -0.89 -15.61
CA THR A 107 -12.92 -0.65 -16.66
C THR A 107 -13.70 -0.94 -17.24
N ASN A 108 -13.54 -0.62 -16.65
CA ASN A 108 -13.92 -0.53 -16.86
C ASN A 108 -14.23 -0.56 -16.78
N GLU A 109 -14.00 -0.49 -16.26
CA GLU A 109 -13.93 -0.57 -16.00
C GLU A 109 -14.18 -0.38 -16.05
#